data_cd2246358f3179e2767a30dd34e42f4b
#
_entry.id   cd2246358f3179e2767a30dd34e42f4b
#
_cell.length_a   1.000
_cell.length_b   1.000
_cell.length_c   1.000
_cell.angle_alpha   90.00
_cell.angle_beta   90.00
_cell.angle_gamma   90.00
#
_symmetry.space_group_name_H-M   'P 1'
#
loop_
_entity.id
_entity.type
_entity.pdbx_description
1 polymer ?
#
loop_
_entity_poly.entity_id
_entity_poly.type
_entity_poly.pdbx_seq_one_letter_code
_entity_poly.pdbx_strand_id
1 'polypeptide(L)'
;MGIGFVTKHLSQNHWIAGRFGRLFVAGFACVATSAALQGQQPLQLTIHWDKTSVVSKSTPTFQVVVNPPLRRGEPLSAASYKAVKELGADYVRYVPWLPYPKLAVAELEPPTQQKTSWDFSLIDPMTIDFLNATEGHPTVMNFSTMPTWLFKTDKPVTYPADPNQPVWNYTQGTELRDPTGKEMGDYYERLVSWYVDGGFTDENGVRHESGYHYKFPVWEVLNEVEAEHSMTPEDYTKRYDAIVEGIHRASPDTKFMGMALAAPRDHPEFFEYFLNPANHKPGIPVDYISYHFYASPTRSQTISDWQYTFFDQADGFLSTVRYIDNIRKRLSPKTKTDLDELGVILPTDNTAADKVPPPAAYYNLAGSLYAYLYIQLSRLQIDLVGESQLVGYPTQYPSVSMMNWTNNKPNPRFWVLKLIKNSFHPGDSLVDTNLGGSGSGDVEAQAFVTPTGRKVLLANKRDHAIEVKLPDAQKASALTVDESTGDEPARNVKLTDGYIRLEPFAVSVVSW
;
A
#
# COMPACT_ATOMS: atom_id res chain seq x y z
N MET A 1 4.41 14.26 -21.41
CA MET A 1 4.22 13.14 -22.37
C MET A 1 3.64 12.00 -21.58
N GLY A 2 2.45 11.55 -21.94
CA GLY A 2 1.76 10.50 -21.19
C GLY A 2 2.46 9.15 -21.35
N ILE A 3 2.55 8.42 -20.27
CA ILE A 3 3.02 7.03 -20.26
C ILE A 3 1.93 6.21 -20.99
N GLY A 4 2.19 5.90 -22.26
CA GLY A 4 1.30 5.08 -23.07
C GLY A 4 1.60 3.60 -22.85
N PHE A 5 0.65 2.90 -22.25
CA PHE A 5 0.62 1.43 -22.27
C PHE A 5 0.37 0.95 -23.71
N VAL A 6 1.33 0.21 -24.26
CA VAL A 6 1.23 -0.44 -25.56
C VAL A 6 0.38 -1.70 -25.41
N THR A 7 -0.88 -1.64 -25.85
CA THR A 7 -1.70 -2.83 -26.07
C THR A 7 -1.40 -3.39 -27.47
N LYS A 8 -0.83 -4.59 -27.54
CA LYS A 8 -0.73 -5.37 -28.78
C LYS A 8 -2.09 -5.93 -29.16
N HIS A 9 -2.55 -5.55 -30.36
CA HIS A 9 -3.70 -6.13 -31.05
C HIS A 9 -3.48 -7.62 -31.35
N LEU A 10 -4.46 -8.44 -31.04
CA LEU A 10 -4.67 -9.74 -31.66
C LEU A 10 -5.92 -9.68 -32.55
N SER A 11 -5.73 -10.21 -33.75
CA SER A 11 -6.54 -10.12 -34.94
C SER A 11 -7.93 -10.77 -34.85
N GLN A 12 -8.88 -10.13 -35.51
CA GLN A 12 -10.21 -10.62 -35.84
C GLN A 12 -10.15 -11.83 -36.77
N ASN A 13 -10.99 -12.81 -36.55
CA ASN A 13 -11.43 -13.75 -37.56
C ASN A 13 -12.94 -13.67 -37.70
N HIS A 14 -13.36 -13.28 -38.91
CA HIS A 14 -14.74 -13.33 -39.43
C HIS A 14 -15.20 -14.76 -39.63
N TRP A 15 -16.43 -15.08 -39.26
CA TRP A 15 -17.21 -16.16 -39.87
C TRP A 15 -18.62 -15.70 -40.23
N ILE A 16 -19.02 -16.16 -41.41
CA ILE A 16 -20.12 -15.77 -42.31
C ILE A 16 -21.45 -16.36 -41.83
N ALA A 17 -22.50 -15.59 -42.03
CA ALA A 17 -23.88 -15.96 -41.80
C ALA A 17 -24.40 -16.99 -42.86
N GLY A 18 -25.17 -17.97 -42.40
CA GLY A 18 -26.00 -18.83 -43.23
C GLY A 18 -27.43 -18.88 -42.73
N ARG A 19 -28.35 -18.34 -43.51
CA ARG A 19 -29.80 -18.44 -43.29
C ARG A 19 -30.29 -19.84 -43.67
N PHE A 20 -31.16 -20.46 -42.88
CA PHE A 20 -32.29 -21.28 -43.35
C PHE A 20 -33.39 -21.30 -42.29
N GLY A 21 -34.57 -20.84 -42.67
CA GLY A 21 -35.79 -20.91 -41.90
C GLY A 21 -36.50 -22.26 -42.05
N ARG A 22 -37.19 -22.69 -41.00
CA ARG A 22 -38.39 -23.53 -41.04
C ARG A 22 -39.24 -23.28 -39.80
N LEU A 23 -40.49 -22.84 -40.06
CA LEU A 23 -41.56 -22.82 -39.07
C LEU A 23 -41.89 -24.23 -38.60
N PHE A 24 -41.98 -24.42 -37.29
CA PHE A 24 -42.77 -25.46 -36.64
C PHE A 24 -43.60 -24.84 -35.53
N VAL A 25 -44.93 -24.88 -35.70
CA VAL A 25 -45.91 -24.59 -34.67
C VAL A 25 -46.06 -25.88 -33.85
N ALA A 26 -45.70 -25.84 -32.58
CA ALA A 26 -46.01 -26.87 -31.62
C ALA A 26 -46.55 -26.20 -30.35
N GLY A 27 -47.72 -26.65 -29.91
CA GLY A 27 -48.45 -26.10 -28.79
C GLY A 27 -47.69 -26.22 -27.47
N PHE A 28 -47.62 -25.12 -26.76
CA PHE A 28 -47.03 -25.07 -25.40
C PHE A 28 -48.13 -25.36 -24.38
N ALA A 29 -48.04 -26.52 -23.76
CA ALA A 29 -48.64 -26.75 -22.44
C ALA A 29 -47.82 -25.97 -21.39
N CYS A 30 -48.41 -24.94 -20.81
CA CYS A 30 -47.82 -24.24 -19.68
C CYS A 30 -47.77 -25.18 -18.45
N VAL A 31 -46.62 -25.81 -18.26
CA VAL A 31 -46.25 -26.32 -16.94
C VAL A 31 -45.60 -25.14 -16.20
N ALA A 32 -46.35 -24.54 -15.29
CA ALA A 32 -45.82 -23.60 -14.33
C ALA A 32 -44.86 -24.35 -13.37
N THR A 33 -43.60 -24.45 -13.79
CA THR A 33 -42.52 -24.75 -12.84
C THR A 33 -42.32 -23.52 -11.99
N SER A 34 -42.83 -23.55 -10.77
CA SER A 34 -42.39 -22.69 -9.69
C SER A 34 -40.88 -22.94 -9.51
N ALA A 35 -40.05 -22.10 -10.12
CA ALA A 35 -38.66 -21.98 -9.76
C ALA A 35 -38.67 -21.47 -8.32
N ALA A 36 -38.61 -22.37 -7.35
CA ALA A 36 -38.22 -22.02 -6.01
C ALA A 36 -36.88 -21.31 -6.16
N LEU A 37 -36.79 -20.07 -5.72
CA LEU A 37 -35.51 -19.41 -5.40
C LEU A 37 -34.79 -20.35 -4.44
N GLN A 38 -33.90 -21.19 -4.96
CA GLN A 38 -32.98 -21.96 -4.13
C GLN A 38 -32.05 -20.89 -3.52
N GLY A 39 -32.39 -20.46 -2.31
CA GLY A 39 -31.49 -19.65 -1.49
C GLY A 39 -30.13 -20.36 -1.46
N GLN A 40 -29.06 -19.63 -1.72
CA GLN A 40 -27.72 -20.16 -1.65
C GLN A 40 -27.53 -20.84 -0.30
N GLN A 41 -27.13 -22.13 -0.27
CA GLN A 41 -26.91 -22.83 0.98
C GLN A 41 -25.78 -22.17 1.75
N PRO A 42 -25.91 -21.97 3.08
CA PRO A 42 -24.87 -21.35 3.88
C PRO A 42 -23.53 -22.10 3.75
N LEU A 43 -22.45 -21.34 3.65
CA LEU A 43 -21.09 -21.89 3.69
C LEU A 43 -20.82 -22.50 5.08
N GLN A 44 -20.02 -23.55 5.12
CA GLN A 44 -19.68 -24.25 6.37
C GLN A 44 -18.21 -23.99 6.72
N LEU A 45 -17.95 -23.30 7.84
CA LEU A 45 -16.61 -23.05 8.32
C LEU A 45 -16.17 -24.20 9.25
N THR A 46 -15.05 -24.84 8.92
CA THR A 46 -14.39 -25.86 9.75
C THR A 46 -13.04 -25.32 10.20
N ILE A 47 -12.76 -25.42 11.50
CA ILE A 47 -11.54 -24.92 12.12
C ILE A 47 -10.91 -26.02 12.98
N HIS A 48 -9.64 -26.30 12.75
CA HIS A 48 -8.83 -27.18 13.58
C HIS A 48 -7.93 -26.35 14.50
N TRP A 49 -8.47 -25.92 15.63
CA TRP A 49 -7.81 -25.00 16.57
C TRP A 49 -6.48 -25.49 17.15
N ASP A 50 -6.27 -26.81 17.14
CA ASP A 50 -5.07 -27.51 17.61
C ASP A 50 -4.01 -27.69 16.50
N LYS A 51 -4.33 -27.34 15.27
CA LYS A 51 -3.44 -27.55 14.12
C LYS A 51 -2.94 -26.22 13.57
N THR A 52 -1.85 -25.74 14.15
CA THR A 52 -1.14 -24.55 13.64
C THR A 52 -0.52 -24.85 12.28
N SER A 53 -0.84 -24.03 11.28
CA SER A 53 -0.22 -24.09 9.95
C SER A 53 1.06 -23.25 9.90
N VAL A 54 1.00 -22.06 10.48
CA VAL A 54 2.13 -21.12 10.51
C VAL A 54 1.93 -20.09 11.63
N VAL A 55 3.04 -19.52 12.15
CA VAL A 55 3.01 -18.37 13.05
C VAL A 55 3.20 -17.11 12.24
N SER A 56 2.27 -16.16 12.31
CA SER A 56 2.31 -14.90 11.56
C SER A 56 3.53 -14.07 11.88
N LYS A 57 4.11 -13.44 10.87
CA LYS A 57 5.09 -12.35 11.01
C LYS A 57 4.49 -10.99 10.63
N SER A 58 3.28 -11.01 10.08
CA SER A 58 2.69 -9.87 9.39
C SER A 58 2.20 -8.80 10.34
N THR A 59 2.74 -7.61 10.17
CA THR A 59 2.27 -6.37 10.79
C THR A 59 1.40 -5.63 9.77
N PRO A 60 0.09 -5.43 10.04
CA PRO A 60 -0.74 -4.57 9.20
C PRO A 60 -0.37 -3.11 9.43
N THR A 61 -0.09 -2.38 8.36
CA THR A 61 0.35 -0.99 8.36
C THR A 61 -0.22 -0.22 7.17
N PHE A 62 0.25 0.99 6.95
CA PHE A 62 -0.18 1.84 5.83
C PHE A 62 0.85 2.92 5.53
N GLN A 63 0.61 3.69 4.44
CA GLN A 63 1.46 4.83 4.11
C GLN A 63 0.75 6.17 4.19
N VAL A 64 1.55 7.20 4.46
CA VAL A 64 1.21 8.61 4.40
C VAL A 64 2.06 9.26 3.32
N VAL A 65 1.49 9.45 2.14
CA VAL A 65 2.13 10.20 1.05
C VAL A 65 1.89 11.68 1.27
N VAL A 66 2.95 12.48 1.18
CA VAL A 66 2.86 13.94 1.36
C VAL A 66 2.12 14.55 0.19
N ASN A 67 0.92 15.04 0.48
CA ASN A 67 0.03 15.72 -0.44
C ASN A 67 -0.37 17.09 0.13
N PRO A 68 -0.68 18.09 -0.71
CA PRO A 68 -1.14 19.40 -0.24
C PRO A 68 -2.28 19.39 0.79
N PRO A 69 -3.28 18.49 0.71
CA PRO A 69 -4.31 18.35 1.74
C PRO A 69 -3.82 18.08 3.16
N LEU A 70 -2.59 17.55 3.33
CA LEU A 70 -1.97 17.31 4.64
C LEU A 70 -1.28 18.55 5.23
N ARG A 71 -1.15 19.64 4.48
CA ARG A 71 -0.55 20.88 5.00
C ARG A 71 -1.40 21.48 6.11
N ARG A 72 -0.74 22.04 7.12
CA ARG A 72 -1.45 22.73 8.22
C ARG A 72 -2.35 23.83 7.68
N GLY A 73 -3.59 23.89 8.17
CA GLY A 73 -4.63 24.81 7.71
C GLY A 73 -5.56 24.24 6.64
N GLU A 74 -5.19 23.13 5.99
CA GLU A 74 -6.10 22.43 5.08
C GLU A 74 -7.16 21.63 5.85
N PRO A 75 -8.40 21.55 5.35
CA PRO A 75 -9.50 20.93 6.08
C PRO A 75 -9.26 19.47 6.50
N LEU A 76 -8.51 18.74 5.67
CA LEU A 76 -8.25 17.31 5.89
C LEU A 76 -7.06 17.05 6.82
N SER A 77 -6.13 18.00 6.99
CA SER A 77 -4.87 17.84 7.70
C SER A 77 -5.06 17.35 9.14
N ALA A 78 -5.77 18.11 9.96
CA ALA A 78 -5.95 17.77 11.37
C ALA A 78 -6.69 16.44 11.58
N ALA A 79 -7.68 16.14 10.74
CA ALA A 79 -8.43 14.89 10.79
C ALA A 79 -7.54 13.70 10.41
N SER A 80 -6.66 13.87 9.42
CA SER A 80 -5.74 12.83 8.95
C SER A 80 -4.72 12.45 10.02
N TYR A 81 -4.02 13.43 10.63
CA TYR A 81 -3.05 13.12 11.68
C TYR A 81 -3.72 12.60 12.97
N LYS A 82 -4.95 13.03 13.27
CA LYS A 82 -5.76 12.39 14.31
C LYS A 82 -6.04 10.93 14.00
N ALA A 83 -6.40 10.59 12.77
CA ALA A 83 -6.65 9.22 12.33
C ALA A 83 -5.37 8.36 12.41
N VAL A 84 -4.20 8.90 12.01
CA VAL A 84 -2.90 8.23 12.20
C VAL A 84 -2.68 7.87 13.67
N LYS A 85 -2.83 8.85 14.57
CA LYS A 85 -2.66 8.65 16.01
C LYS A 85 -3.64 7.63 16.59
N GLU A 86 -4.91 7.69 16.19
CA GLU A 86 -5.96 6.77 16.66
C GLU A 86 -5.78 5.35 16.12
N LEU A 87 -5.17 5.19 14.95
CA LEU A 87 -4.84 3.87 14.40
C LEU A 87 -3.70 3.24 15.20
N GLY A 88 -2.64 4.00 15.55
CA GLY A 88 -1.50 3.55 16.34
C GLY A 88 -0.83 2.33 15.71
N ALA A 89 -0.62 2.35 14.41
CA ALA A 89 0.05 1.28 13.68
C ALA A 89 1.58 1.42 13.78
N ASP A 90 2.26 0.28 13.80
CA ASP A 90 3.71 0.20 13.68
C ASP A 90 4.13 0.26 12.21
N TYR A 91 5.33 0.77 11.96
CA TYR A 91 5.94 0.84 10.61
C TYR A 91 5.10 1.63 9.60
N VAL A 92 4.42 2.69 10.06
CA VAL A 92 3.75 3.62 9.13
C VAL A 92 4.80 4.25 8.23
N ARG A 93 4.61 4.16 6.92
CA ARG A 93 5.52 4.72 5.91
C ARG A 93 5.18 6.18 5.64
N TYR A 94 6.18 7.06 5.59
CA TYR A 94 6.05 8.49 5.30
C TYR A 94 6.83 8.84 4.03
N VAL A 95 6.13 9.36 3.01
CA VAL A 95 6.70 9.57 1.68
C VAL A 95 6.47 11.01 1.21
N PRO A 96 7.45 11.91 1.36
CA PRO A 96 7.53 13.14 0.57
C PRO A 96 7.70 12.82 -0.92
N TRP A 97 6.66 13.12 -1.71
CA TRP A 97 6.47 12.53 -3.02
C TRP A 97 6.87 13.43 -4.19
N LEU A 98 7.35 12.79 -5.25
CA LEU A 98 7.92 13.35 -6.47
C LEU A 98 7.19 14.57 -7.07
N PRO A 99 5.85 14.58 -7.24
CA PRO A 99 5.19 15.71 -7.90
C PRO A 99 5.23 17.02 -7.12
N TYR A 100 5.62 16.99 -5.85
CA TYR A 100 5.66 18.18 -4.99
C TYR A 100 7.08 18.47 -4.47
N PRO A 101 8.05 18.83 -5.35
CA PRO A 101 9.45 18.94 -4.95
C PRO A 101 9.68 19.96 -3.83
N LYS A 102 8.91 21.05 -3.76
CA LYS A 102 9.01 22.03 -2.65
C LYS A 102 8.53 21.48 -1.30
N LEU A 103 7.73 20.43 -1.30
CA LEU A 103 7.26 19.76 -0.08
C LEU A 103 8.12 18.55 0.29
N ALA A 104 9.15 18.24 -0.51
CA ALA A 104 9.93 17.01 -0.39
C ALA A 104 11.45 17.23 -0.36
N VAL A 105 11.97 18.31 -0.97
CA VAL A 105 13.41 18.57 -1.12
C VAL A 105 13.82 19.75 -0.24
N ALA A 106 14.74 19.49 0.68
CA ALA A 106 15.20 20.50 1.64
C ALA A 106 16.24 21.47 1.07
N GLU A 107 16.93 21.13 0.01
CA GLU A 107 17.88 22.00 -0.69
C GLU A 107 17.61 21.97 -2.20
N LEU A 108 16.81 22.92 -2.68
CA LEU A 108 16.35 22.97 -4.07
C LEU A 108 17.39 23.45 -5.06
N GLU A 109 18.26 24.38 -4.63
CA GLU A 109 19.31 24.96 -5.47
C GLU A 109 20.68 24.38 -5.10
N PRO A 110 21.59 24.20 -6.07
CA PRO A 110 22.90 23.66 -5.79
C PRO A 110 23.70 24.53 -4.82
N PRO A 111 24.43 23.92 -3.85
CA PRO A 111 25.34 24.66 -3.00
C PRO A 111 26.46 25.33 -3.82
N THR A 112 26.81 26.54 -3.43
CA THR A 112 27.93 27.30 -3.98
C THR A 112 28.93 27.62 -2.87
N GLN A 113 30.12 28.15 -3.21
CA GLN A 113 31.10 28.60 -2.19
C GLN A 113 30.60 29.76 -1.31
N GLN A 114 29.55 30.45 -1.72
CA GLN A 114 29.01 31.63 -1.03
C GLN A 114 27.74 31.34 -0.24
N LYS A 115 26.96 30.37 -0.66
CA LYS A 115 25.66 30.07 -0.04
C LYS A 115 25.18 28.66 -0.31
N THR A 116 24.34 28.17 0.59
CA THR A 116 23.49 26.98 0.45
C THR A 116 22.03 27.40 0.38
N SER A 117 21.13 26.50 0.06
CA SER A 117 19.70 26.79 -0.08
C SER A 117 18.82 25.94 0.86
N TRP A 118 19.40 25.42 1.93
CA TRP A 118 18.67 24.61 2.90
C TRP A 118 17.47 25.35 3.47
N ASP A 119 16.26 24.80 3.28
CA ASP A 119 14.98 25.34 3.77
C ASP A 119 14.01 24.20 4.10
N PHE A 120 13.72 24.05 5.38
CA PHE A 120 12.79 23.05 5.90
C PHE A 120 11.39 23.63 6.19
N SER A 121 11.16 24.90 5.92
CA SER A 121 9.92 25.61 6.32
C SER A 121 8.64 25.00 5.77
N LEU A 122 8.70 24.38 4.60
CA LEU A 122 7.56 23.70 3.97
C LEU A 122 7.50 22.19 4.29
N ILE A 123 8.64 21.58 4.66
CA ILE A 123 8.76 20.14 4.90
C ILE A 123 8.44 19.82 6.36
N ASP A 124 9.02 20.57 7.30
CA ASP A 124 8.89 20.33 8.75
C ASP A 124 7.44 20.22 9.23
N PRO A 125 6.51 21.12 8.87
CA PRO A 125 5.17 21.06 9.43
C PRO A 125 4.49 19.70 9.27
N MET A 126 4.59 19.08 8.08
CA MET A 126 3.98 17.78 7.81
C MET A 126 4.79 16.62 8.41
N THR A 127 6.12 16.69 8.32
CA THR A 127 7.01 15.68 8.90
C THR A 127 6.87 15.61 10.43
N ILE A 128 6.83 16.77 11.08
CA ILE A 128 6.65 16.85 12.54
C ILE A 128 5.26 16.39 12.98
N ASP A 129 4.21 16.77 12.25
CA ASP A 129 2.85 16.32 12.54
C ASP A 129 2.72 14.80 12.39
N PHE A 130 3.38 14.21 11.38
CA PHE A 130 3.47 12.77 11.22
C PHE A 130 4.22 12.09 12.36
N LEU A 131 5.42 12.56 12.71
CA LEU A 131 6.24 11.99 13.78
C LEU A 131 5.56 12.08 15.15
N ASN A 132 4.84 13.17 15.42
CA ASN A 132 4.03 13.33 16.63
C ASN A 132 2.79 12.42 16.63
N ALA A 133 2.18 12.19 15.47
CA ALA A 133 1.03 11.30 15.35
C ALA A 133 1.40 9.81 15.49
N THR A 134 2.65 9.47 15.19
CA THR A 134 3.20 8.10 15.30
C THR A 134 4.10 7.92 16.53
N GLU A 135 4.07 8.85 17.47
CA GLU A 135 4.90 8.77 18.68
C GLU A 135 4.72 7.43 19.41
N GLY A 136 5.83 6.77 19.74
CA GLY A 136 5.84 5.46 20.40
C GLY A 136 5.75 4.25 19.45
N HIS A 137 5.54 4.49 18.16
CA HIS A 137 5.48 3.47 17.11
C HIS A 137 6.68 3.59 16.16
N PRO A 138 7.29 2.48 15.70
CA PRO A 138 8.32 2.54 14.67
C PRO A 138 7.72 3.02 13.35
N THR A 139 8.50 3.79 12.59
CA THR A 139 8.13 4.36 11.31
C THR A 139 9.10 3.94 10.20
N VAL A 140 8.64 4.02 8.95
CA VAL A 140 9.46 3.92 7.74
C VAL A 140 9.49 5.30 7.09
N MET A 141 10.67 5.92 7.05
CA MET A 141 10.86 7.24 6.42
C MET A 141 11.39 7.05 5.00
N ASN A 142 10.75 7.70 4.03
CA ASN A 142 11.15 7.62 2.62
C ASN A 142 11.09 9.01 1.97
N PHE A 143 12.17 9.77 2.04
CA PHE A 143 12.32 11.01 1.27
C PHE A 143 12.85 10.68 -0.13
N SER A 144 11.96 10.23 -1.01
CA SER A 144 12.33 9.71 -2.33
C SER A 144 12.65 10.78 -3.37
N THR A 145 12.14 11.99 -3.19
CA THR A 145 12.37 13.09 -4.12
C THR A 145 13.75 13.69 -3.91
N MET A 146 14.60 13.55 -4.90
CA MET A 146 15.98 14.04 -4.84
C MET A 146 16.11 15.45 -5.41
N PRO A 147 17.04 16.29 -4.89
CA PRO A 147 17.37 17.55 -5.54
C PRO A 147 17.90 17.32 -6.96
N THR A 148 17.39 18.08 -7.93
CA THR A 148 17.82 17.95 -9.33
C THR A 148 19.28 18.31 -9.55
N TRP A 149 19.85 19.15 -8.70
CA TRP A 149 21.25 19.55 -8.80
C TRP A 149 22.24 18.40 -8.48
N LEU A 150 21.80 17.30 -7.88
CA LEU A 150 22.62 16.09 -7.76
C LEU A 150 22.89 15.43 -9.12
N PHE A 151 22.16 15.82 -10.15
CA PHE A 151 22.24 15.22 -11.48
C PHE A 151 22.78 16.18 -12.52
N LYS A 152 23.31 15.65 -13.62
CA LYS A 152 23.59 16.38 -14.83
C LYS A 152 22.28 16.61 -15.56
N THR A 153 21.90 17.86 -15.76
CA THR A 153 20.70 18.26 -16.50
C THR A 153 21.07 19.23 -17.61
N ASP A 154 20.40 19.13 -18.76
CA ASP A 154 20.65 20.02 -19.91
C ASP A 154 20.29 21.48 -19.64
N LYS A 155 19.37 21.70 -18.72
CA LYS A 155 18.86 23.03 -18.32
C LYS A 155 18.61 23.08 -16.82
N PRO A 156 18.77 24.25 -16.19
CA PRO A 156 18.34 24.45 -14.81
C PRO A 156 16.86 24.09 -14.66
N VAL A 157 16.53 23.36 -13.59
CA VAL A 157 15.16 23.02 -13.25
C VAL A 157 14.50 24.22 -12.56
N THR A 158 13.27 24.52 -12.97
CA THR A 158 12.48 25.57 -12.34
C THR A 158 11.36 24.95 -11.53
N TYR A 159 11.11 25.51 -10.37
CA TYR A 159 10.06 25.04 -9.46
C TYR A 159 8.86 26.00 -9.51
N PRO A 160 7.60 25.50 -9.46
CA PRO A 160 6.42 26.37 -9.41
C PRO A 160 6.47 27.26 -8.18
N ALA A 161 5.93 28.50 -8.29
CA ALA A 161 5.85 29.40 -7.17
C ALA A 161 4.95 28.83 -6.04
N ASP A 162 3.80 28.27 -6.41
CA ASP A 162 2.89 27.60 -5.50
C ASP A 162 3.41 26.17 -5.16
N PRO A 163 3.73 25.87 -3.89
CA PRO A 163 4.19 24.55 -3.48
C PRO A 163 3.12 23.45 -3.63
N ASN A 164 1.84 23.82 -3.77
CA ASN A 164 0.73 22.87 -3.98
C ASN A 164 0.58 22.48 -5.45
N GLN A 165 1.26 23.16 -6.36
CA GLN A 165 1.21 22.84 -7.79
C GLN A 165 2.04 21.61 -8.09
N PRO A 166 1.44 20.51 -8.62
CA PRO A 166 2.20 19.31 -8.96
C PRO A 166 3.05 19.50 -10.21
N VAL A 167 4.21 18.87 -10.21
CA VAL A 167 5.15 18.78 -11.33
C VAL A 167 5.29 17.30 -11.70
N TRP A 168 4.31 16.77 -12.43
CA TRP A 168 4.26 15.34 -12.79
C TRP A 168 5.45 14.85 -13.63
N ASN A 169 6.06 15.76 -14.35
CA ASN A 169 7.26 15.49 -15.12
C ASN A 169 8.53 16.04 -14.44
N TYR A 170 8.53 16.07 -13.11
CA TYR A 170 9.71 16.44 -12.35
C TYR A 170 10.88 15.55 -12.74
N THR A 171 11.81 16.13 -13.49
CA THR A 171 12.98 15.41 -14.00
C THR A 171 14.10 15.54 -12.99
N GLN A 172 14.40 14.45 -12.31
CA GLN A 172 15.53 14.41 -11.39
C GLN A 172 16.87 14.18 -12.11
N GLY A 173 16.82 13.71 -13.36
CA GLY A 173 18.00 13.29 -14.10
C GLY A 173 18.38 11.83 -13.80
N THR A 174 19.19 11.24 -14.66
CA THR A 174 19.62 9.84 -14.56
C THR A 174 21.10 9.68 -14.25
N GLU A 175 21.93 10.65 -14.65
CA GLU A 175 23.38 10.65 -14.43
C GLU A 175 23.74 11.58 -13.27
N LEU A 176 24.38 11.04 -12.25
CA LEU A 176 24.86 11.83 -11.10
C LEU A 176 25.94 12.84 -11.53
N ARG A 177 25.88 14.04 -10.98
CA ARG A 177 26.94 15.04 -11.10
C ARG A 177 28.24 14.54 -10.48
N ASP A 178 28.14 13.97 -9.28
CA ASP A 178 29.21 13.24 -8.62
C ASP A 178 29.02 11.73 -8.82
N PRO A 179 29.80 11.09 -9.71
CA PRO A 179 29.68 9.66 -10.00
C PRO A 179 30.05 8.74 -8.83
N THR A 180 30.68 9.28 -7.76
CA THR A 180 31.00 8.53 -6.55
C THR A 180 29.79 8.34 -5.65
N GLY A 181 28.74 9.16 -5.81
CA GLY A 181 27.57 9.20 -4.97
C GLY A 181 27.76 9.91 -3.61
N LYS A 182 28.97 10.44 -3.36
CA LYS A 182 29.25 11.09 -2.07
C LYS A 182 28.36 12.30 -1.81
N GLU A 183 28.16 13.16 -2.81
CA GLU A 183 27.25 14.31 -2.66
C GLU A 183 25.83 13.88 -2.28
N MET A 184 25.34 12.80 -2.88
CA MET A 184 24.02 12.24 -2.54
C MET A 184 24.00 11.71 -1.10
N GLY A 185 24.99 10.94 -0.68
CA GLY A 185 25.12 10.46 0.69
C GLY A 185 25.18 11.60 1.70
N ASP A 186 25.96 12.65 1.42
CA ASP A 186 26.11 13.83 2.28
C ASP A 186 24.80 14.64 2.37
N TYR A 187 24.01 14.73 1.28
CA TYR A 187 22.69 15.34 1.32
C TYR A 187 21.76 14.60 2.28
N TYR A 188 21.67 13.27 2.18
CA TYR A 188 20.82 12.47 3.05
C TYR A 188 21.32 12.44 4.51
N GLU A 189 22.64 12.47 4.75
CA GLU A 189 23.20 12.63 6.09
C GLU A 189 22.69 13.91 6.74
N ARG A 190 22.76 15.05 6.05
CA ARG A 190 22.30 16.36 6.57
C ARG A 190 20.78 16.39 6.76
N LEU A 191 20.03 15.85 5.79
CA LEU A 191 18.57 15.73 5.90
C LEU A 191 18.17 14.94 7.15
N VAL A 192 18.82 13.80 7.40
CA VAL A 192 18.53 12.96 8.59
C VAL A 192 19.01 13.63 9.85
N SER A 193 20.24 14.21 9.87
CA SER A 193 20.78 14.93 11.04
C SER A 193 19.89 16.09 11.48
N TRP A 194 19.20 16.76 10.57
CA TRP A 194 18.21 17.79 10.91
C TRP A 194 17.16 17.28 11.90
N TYR A 195 16.66 16.06 11.71
CA TYR A 195 15.61 15.48 12.55
C TYR A 195 16.14 14.67 13.74
N VAL A 196 17.34 14.08 13.66
CA VAL A 196 17.82 13.15 14.70
C VAL A 196 18.88 13.75 15.61
N ASP A 197 19.74 14.67 15.09
CA ASP A 197 20.89 15.24 15.80
C ASP A 197 20.70 16.72 16.18
N GLY A 198 19.49 17.25 15.98
CA GLY A 198 19.20 18.66 16.28
C GLY A 198 19.77 19.64 15.26
N GLY A 199 20.23 19.18 14.11
CA GLY A 199 20.78 20.01 13.03
C GLY A 199 22.05 19.43 12.41
N PHE A 200 22.63 20.15 11.46
CA PHE A 200 23.81 19.72 10.69
C PHE A 200 24.72 20.90 10.34
N THR A 201 25.92 20.61 9.86
CA THR A 201 26.82 21.59 9.26
C THR A 201 26.75 21.47 7.72
N ASP A 202 26.48 22.57 7.04
CA ASP A 202 26.35 22.59 5.58
C ASP A 202 27.71 22.55 4.84
N GLU A 203 27.65 22.62 3.51
CA GLU A 203 28.79 22.56 2.61
C GLU A 203 29.79 23.70 2.81
N ASN A 204 29.33 24.82 3.37
CA ASN A 204 30.13 26.01 3.63
C ASN A 204 30.62 26.08 5.09
N GLY A 205 30.36 25.05 5.90
CA GLY A 205 30.73 25.02 7.30
C GLY A 205 29.79 25.81 8.21
N VAL A 206 28.62 26.21 7.74
CA VAL A 206 27.61 26.92 8.55
C VAL A 206 26.75 25.90 9.31
N ARG A 207 26.56 26.12 10.61
CA ARG A 207 25.69 25.28 11.43
C ARG A 207 24.23 25.70 11.27
N HIS A 208 23.37 24.75 10.92
CA HIS A 208 21.92 24.85 10.91
C HIS A 208 21.37 24.06 12.10
N GLU A 209 20.46 24.63 12.89
CA GLU A 209 19.92 24.02 14.10
C GLU A 209 18.41 23.88 14.02
N SER A 210 17.90 22.69 14.27
CA SER A 210 16.46 22.36 14.37
C SER A 210 16.02 22.17 15.81
N GLY A 211 16.90 21.64 16.65
CA GLY A 211 16.59 21.18 18.00
C GLY A 211 15.76 19.90 18.05
N TYR A 212 15.55 19.20 16.94
CA TYR A 212 14.81 17.95 16.89
C TYR A 212 15.70 16.76 17.25
N HIS A 213 15.11 15.76 17.96
CA HIS A 213 15.80 14.52 18.35
C HIS A 213 14.86 13.32 18.19
N TYR A 214 14.29 13.20 16.99
CA TYR A 214 13.46 12.06 16.62
C TYR A 214 14.32 10.82 16.35
N LYS A 215 13.66 9.66 16.27
CA LYS A 215 14.28 8.41 15.83
C LYS A 215 13.72 8.01 14.48
N PHE A 216 14.59 7.54 13.62
CA PHE A 216 14.21 6.93 12.33
C PHE A 216 14.53 5.44 12.38
N PRO A 217 13.57 4.60 12.84
CA PRO A 217 13.80 3.17 13.00
C PRO A 217 14.11 2.45 11.70
N VAL A 218 13.43 2.86 10.62
CA VAL A 218 13.64 2.33 9.27
C VAL A 218 13.70 3.49 8.28
N TRP A 219 14.66 3.43 7.37
CA TRP A 219 14.75 4.31 6.22
C TRP A 219 14.61 3.50 4.94
N GLU A 220 13.63 3.85 4.12
CA GLU A 220 13.49 3.30 2.79
C GLU A 220 14.16 4.21 1.78
N VAL A 221 15.00 3.59 0.94
CA VAL A 221 15.84 4.31 -0.02
C VAL A 221 15.13 4.41 -1.35
N LEU A 222 14.58 5.60 -1.63
CA LEU A 222 13.86 5.98 -2.84
C LEU A 222 12.52 5.23 -3.01
N ASN A 223 11.76 5.62 -4.03
CA ASN A 223 10.45 5.06 -4.36
C ASN A 223 10.38 4.74 -5.84
N GLU A 224 9.73 3.64 -6.20
CA GLU A 224 9.45 3.23 -7.60
C GLU A 224 10.64 3.43 -8.53
N VAL A 225 11.79 2.89 -8.12
CA VAL A 225 13.10 3.24 -8.69
C VAL A 225 13.23 2.93 -10.18
N GLU A 226 12.53 1.93 -10.67
CA GLU A 226 12.44 1.57 -12.09
C GLU A 226 11.50 2.51 -12.87
N ALA A 227 10.45 3.04 -12.21
CA ALA A 227 9.42 3.87 -12.82
C ALA A 227 9.69 5.38 -12.65
N GLU A 228 9.79 5.88 -11.42
CA GLU A 228 9.99 7.30 -11.13
C GLU A 228 11.40 7.79 -11.46
N HIS A 229 12.39 6.92 -11.29
CA HIS A 229 13.80 7.28 -11.42
C HIS A 229 14.50 6.65 -12.64
N SER A 230 13.82 5.76 -13.37
CA SER A 230 14.34 5.07 -14.56
C SER A 230 15.73 4.44 -14.35
N MET A 231 15.95 3.86 -13.17
CA MET A 231 17.22 3.25 -12.78
C MET A 231 17.36 1.82 -13.31
N THR A 232 18.59 1.40 -13.54
CA THR A 232 18.95 -0.01 -13.63
C THR A 232 19.18 -0.59 -12.23
N PRO A 233 19.20 -1.93 -12.05
CA PRO A 233 19.55 -2.55 -10.78
C PRO A 233 20.92 -2.11 -10.25
N GLU A 234 21.91 -1.95 -11.15
CA GLU A 234 23.27 -1.51 -10.84
C GLU A 234 23.29 -0.06 -10.35
N ASP A 235 22.58 0.84 -11.05
CA ASP A 235 22.52 2.25 -10.69
C ASP A 235 21.80 2.44 -9.35
N TYR A 236 20.72 1.71 -9.15
CA TYR A 236 20.00 1.73 -7.89
C TYR A 236 20.88 1.25 -6.73
N THR A 237 21.54 0.10 -6.87
CA THR A 237 22.38 -0.47 -5.81
C THR A 237 23.51 0.48 -5.41
N LYS A 238 24.16 1.14 -6.37
CA LYS A 238 25.20 2.16 -6.08
C LYS A 238 24.65 3.36 -5.31
N ARG A 239 23.44 3.84 -5.66
CA ARG A 239 22.78 4.96 -4.98
C ARG A 239 22.32 4.55 -3.60
N TYR A 240 21.74 3.36 -3.47
CA TYR A 240 21.39 2.78 -2.18
C TYR A 240 22.58 2.76 -1.23
N ASP A 241 23.71 2.22 -1.68
CA ASP A 241 24.92 2.14 -0.87
C ASP A 241 25.41 3.54 -0.42
N ALA A 242 25.39 4.52 -1.31
CA ALA A 242 25.81 5.88 -1.01
C ALA A 242 24.90 6.57 0.01
N ILE A 243 23.58 6.42 -0.14
CA ILE A 243 22.58 6.96 0.78
C ILE A 243 22.69 6.29 2.15
N VAL A 244 22.82 4.96 2.18
CA VAL A 244 22.99 4.19 3.43
C VAL A 244 24.25 4.62 4.18
N GLU A 245 25.39 4.77 3.49
CA GLU A 245 26.64 5.27 4.09
C GLU A 245 26.44 6.67 4.70
N GLY A 246 25.71 7.55 4.01
CA GLY A 246 25.41 8.89 4.50
C GLY A 246 24.54 8.87 5.75
N ILE A 247 23.41 8.19 5.70
CA ILE A 247 22.46 8.11 6.82
C ILE A 247 23.07 7.40 8.03
N HIS A 248 23.86 6.35 7.83
CA HIS A 248 24.54 5.65 8.93
C HIS A 248 25.47 6.56 9.75
N ARG A 249 26.04 7.61 9.14
CA ARG A 249 26.85 8.58 9.89
C ARG A 249 26.02 9.42 10.86
N ALA A 250 24.78 9.75 10.45
CA ALA A 250 23.84 10.53 11.27
C ALA A 250 23.02 9.65 12.23
N SER A 251 22.64 8.45 11.80
CA SER A 251 21.76 7.55 12.55
C SER A 251 22.20 6.08 12.41
N PRO A 252 23.20 5.66 13.21
CA PRO A 252 23.82 4.33 13.07
C PRO A 252 22.88 3.15 13.42
N ASP A 253 21.81 3.41 14.16
CA ASP A 253 20.82 2.37 14.54
C ASP A 253 19.69 2.19 13.51
N THR A 254 19.61 3.06 12.49
CA THR A 254 18.60 2.99 11.45
C THR A 254 18.74 1.69 10.64
N LYS A 255 17.62 0.99 10.43
CA LYS A 255 17.50 -0.13 9.50
C LYS A 255 17.18 0.37 8.11
N PHE A 256 17.60 -0.39 7.10
CA PHE A 256 17.44 0.04 5.72
C PHE A 256 16.54 -0.88 4.91
N MET A 257 15.70 -0.25 4.10
CA MET A 257 14.77 -0.88 3.18
C MET A 257 15.07 -0.41 1.77
N GLY A 258 14.89 -1.27 0.81
CA GLY A 258 15.18 -0.91 -0.57
C GLY A 258 14.15 -1.37 -1.57
N MET A 259 14.17 -0.66 -2.67
CA MET A 259 13.56 -0.81 -3.98
C MET A 259 12.20 -0.14 -4.13
N ALA A 260 11.19 -0.45 -3.30
CA ALA A 260 9.82 0.05 -3.49
C ALA A 260 9.37 -0.06 -4.96
N LEU A 261 9.53 -1.26 -5.59
CA LEU A 261 9.26 -1.42 -7.02
C LEU A 261 7.76 -1.32 -7.32
N ALA A 262 7.40 -0.48 -8.31
CA ALA A 262 6.02 -0.35 -8.81
C ALA A 262 5.56 -1.60 -9.57
N ALA A 263 6.45 -2.18 -10.38
CA ALA A 263 6.15 -3.31 -11.27
C ALA A 263 7.06 -4.53 -11.01
N PRO A 264 6.99 -5.12 -9.80
CA PRO A 264 7.94 -6.18 -9.39
C PRO A 264 7.89 -7.44 -10.27
N ARG A 265 6.76 -7.70 -10.94
CA ARG A 265 6.60 -8.82 -11.85
C ARG A 265 7.42 -8.66 -13.13
N ASP A 266 7.50 -7.42 -13.61
CA ASP A 266 8.13 -7.10 -14.90
C ASP A 266 9.63 -6.84 -14.75
N HIS A 267 10.11 -6.66 -13.51
CA HIS A 267 11.48 -6.31 -13.17
C HIS A 267 12.12 -7.26 -12.12
N PRO A 268 12.08 -8.58 -12.32
CA PRO A 268 12.66 -9.55 -11.36
C PRO A 268 14.19 -9.43 -11.23
N GLU A 269 14.87 -8.87 -12.25
CA GLU A 269 16.31 -8.63 -12.26
C GLU A 269 16.77 -7.71 -11.13
N PHE A 270 15.92 -6.79 -10.66
CA PHE A 270 16.23 -5.94 -9.51
C PHE A 270 16.46 -6.78 -8.25
N PHE A 271 15.57 -7.76 -7.98
CA PHE A 271 15.72 -8.63 -6.81
C PHE A 271 16.95 -9.54 -6.89
N GLU A 272 17.21 -10.09 -8.08
CA GLU A 272 18.40 -10.92 -8.30
C GLU A 272 19.71 -10.14 -8.11
N TYR A 273 19.76 -8.89 -8.55
CA TYR A 273 20.95 -8.07 -8.43
C TYR A 273 21.10 -7.49 -7.02
N PHE A 274 20.07 -6.82 -6.52
CA PHE A 274 20.10 -6.08 -5.24
C PHE A 274 20.26 -7.00 -4.03
N LEU A 275 19.60 -8.16 -4.00
CA LEU A 275 19.73 -9.09 -2.88
C LEU A 275 21.07 -9.86 -2.85
N ASN A 276 21.88 -9.73 -3.87
CA ASN A 276 23.21 -10.35 -3.89
C ASN A 276 24.22 -9.47 -3.15
N PRO A 277 24.74 -9.88 -1.97
CA PRO A 277 25.63 -9.05 -1.18
C PRO A 277 26.97 -8.73 -1.88
N ALA A 278 27.34 -9.46 -2.91
CA ALA A 278 28.54 -9.18 -3.71
C ALA A 278 28.41 -7.92 -4.58
N ASN A 279 27.19 -7.43 -4.81
CA ASN A 279 26.91 -6.23 -5.60
C ASN A 279 26.89 -4.94 -4.76
N HIS A 280 26.94 -5.07 -3.44
CA HIS A 280 27.01 -3.96 -2.50
C HIS A 280 28.45 -3.68 -2.06
N LYS A 281 28.69 -2.46 -1.59
CA LYS A 281 29.90 -2.16 -0.83
C LYS A 281 29.96 -2.99 0.45
N PRO A 282 31.14 -3.40 0.91
CA PRO A 282 31.27 -4.16 2.15
C PRO A 282 30.64 -3.45 3.35
N GLY A 283 29.77 -4.16 4.08
CA GLY A 283 29.15 -3.67 5.30
C GLY A 283 27.83 -2.93 5.11
N ILE A 284 27.35 -2.73 3.88
CA ILE A 284 26.03 -2.16 3.63
C ILE A 284 24.93 -3.16 4.02
N PRO A 285 24.00 -2.78 4.95
CA PRO A 285 22.89 -3.63 5.33
C PRO A 285 21.75 -3.58 4.28
N VAL A 286 21.08 -4.71 4.09
CA VAL A 286 19.79 -4.82 3.39
C VAL A 286 18.84 -5.50 4.35
N ASP A 287 18.21 -4.70 5.23
CA ASP A 287 17.32 -5.25 6.28
C ASP A 287 15.95 -5.63 5.73
N TYR A 288 15.45 -4.87 4.76
CA TYR A 288 14.16 -5.08 4.10
C TYR A 288 14.27 -4.87 2.60
N ILE A 289 13.37 -5.54 1.87
CA ILE A 289 13.00 -5.19 0.49
C ILE A 289 11.52 -4.81 0.45
N SER A 290 11.16 -3.90 -0.44
CA SER A 290 9.78 -3.45 -0.62
C SER A 290 9.35 -3.44 -2.08
N TYR A 291 8.05 -3.60 -2.31
CA TYR A 291 7.42 -3.52 -3.62
C TYR A 291 5.90 -3.39 -3.52
N HIS A 292 5.29 -2.94 -4.60
CA HIS A 292 3.92 -2.47 -4.66
C HIS A 292 2.96 -3.43 -5.38
N PHE A 293 1.67 -3.26 -5.09
CA PHE A 293 0.59 -3.85 -5.85
C PHE A 293 -0.63 -2.94 -5.86
N TYR A 294 -1.08 -2.60 -7.06
CA TYR A 294 -2.36 -1.96 -7.27
C TYR A 294 -3.22 -2.77 -8.24
N ALA A 295 -4.40 -3.18 -7.79
CA ALA A 295 -5.42 -3.69 -8.70
C ALA A 295 -5.92 -2.53 -9.57
N SER A 296 -6.03 -2.76 -10.88
CA SER A 296 -6.49 -1.74 -11.82
C SER A 296 -7.44 -2.34 -12.85
N PRO A 297 -8.73 -1.99 -12.79
CA PRO A 297 -9.70 -2.46 -13.78
C PRO A 297 -9.55 -1.67 -15.07
N THR A 298 -10.14 -2.17 -16.15
CA THR A 298 -10.23 -1.41 -17.41
C THR A 298 -11.33 -0.34 -17.34
N ARG A 299 -11.26 0.68 -18.19
CA ARG A 299 -12.26 1.77 -18.24
C ARG A 299 -13.68 1.31 -18.57
N SER A 300 -13.83 0.15 -19.21
CA SER A 300 -15.13 -0.40 -19.57
C SER A 300 -15.78 -1.22 -18.47
N GLN A 301 -15.03 -1.59 -17.45
CA GLN A 301 -15.52 -2.37 -16.32
C GLN A 301 -16.30 -1.52 -15.32
N THR A 302 -17.34 -2.11 -14.77
CA THR A 302 -18.17 -1.54 -13.70
C THR A 302 -17.79 -2.14 -12.35
N ILE A 303 -18.36 -1.66 -11.26
CA ILE A 303 -18.13 -2.21 -9.92
C ILE A 303 -18.51 -3.69 -9.83
N SER A 304 -19.50 -4.14 -10.60
CA SER A 304 -19.88 -5.56 -10.67
C SER A 304 -18.81 -6.43 -11.32
N ASP A 305 -17.97 -5.84 -12.18
CA ASP A 305 -16.81 -6.52 -12.78
C ASP A 305 -15.59 -6.45 -11.86
N TRP A 306 -15.41 -5.31 -11.16
CA TRP A 306 -14.24 -5.06 -10.30
C TRP A 306 -14.09 -6.13 -9.22
N GLN A 307 -15.17 -6.64 -8.66
CA GLN A 307 -15.16 -7.70 -7.65
C GLN A 307 -14.48 -9.01 -8.13
N TYR A 308 -14.40 -9.22 -9.42
CA TYR A 308 -13.64 -10.36 -10.00
C TYR A 308 -12.23 -9.92 -10.36
N THR A 309 -12.09 -8.80 -11.06
CA THR A 309 -10.82 -8.29 -11.56
C THR A 309 -9.81 -8.04 -10.43
N PHE A 310 -10.24 -7.44 -9.30
CA PHE A 310 -9.32 -7.12 -8.20
C PHE A 310 -8.74 -8.38 -7.57
N PHE A 311 -9.57 -9.38 -7.31
CA PHE A 311 -9.10 -10.62 -6.68
C PHE A 311 -8.29 -11.50 -7.64
N ASP A 312 -8.63 -11.53 -8.94
CA ASP A 312 -7.83 -12.21 -9.97
C ASP A 312 -6.42 -11.59 -10.09
N GLN A 313 -6.34 -10.27 -10.13
CA GLN A 313 -5.04 -9.58 -10.15
C GLN A 313 -4.25 -9.79 -8.85
N ALA A 314 -4.93 -9.83 -7.71
CA ALA A 314 -4.30 -10.15 -6.42
C ALA A 314 -3.73 -11.58 -6.41
N ASP A 315 -4.44 -12.57 -6.95
CA ASP A 315 -3.93 -13.95 -7.09
C ASP A 315 -2.68 -14.02 -7.97
N GLY A 316 -2.68 -13.26 -9.08
CA GLY A 316 -1.51 -13.07 -9.92
C GLY A 316 -0.32 -12.46 -9.17
N PHE A 317 -0.59 -11.43 -8.37
CA PHE A 317 0.42 -10.80 -7.53
C PHE A 317 0.98 -11.74 -6.44
N LEU A 318 0.14 -12.54 -5.79
CA LEU A 318 0.61 -13.53 -4.81
C LEU A 318 1.57 -14.56 -5.43
N SER A 319 1.45 -14.85 -6.72
CA SER A 319 2.41 -15.67 -7.44
C SER A 319 3.76 -14.96 -7.61
N THR A 320 3.73 -13.65 -7.87
CA THR A 320 4.94 -12.80 -7.89
C THR A 320 5.60 -12.76 -6.52
N VAL A 321 4.83 -12.59 -5.43
CA VAL A 321 5.35 -12.61 -4.05
C VAL A 321 6.10 -13.92 -3.76
N ARG A 322 5.54 -15.08 -4.12
CA ARG A 322 6.21 -16.39 -3.95
C ARG A 322 7.51 -16.47 -4.74
N TYR A 323 7.52 -15.94 -5.95
CA TYR A 323 8.71 -15.91 -6.79
C TYR A 323 9.83 -15.06 -6.16
N ILE A 324 9.50 -13.83 -5.75
CA ILE A 324 10.45 -12.92 -5.09
C ILE A 324 10.96 -13.52 -3.76
N ASP A 325 10.08 -14.12 -2.96
CA ASP A 325 10.48 -14.75 -1.70
C ASP A 325 11.47 -15.93 -1.91
N ASN A 326 11.36 -16.65 -3.03
CA ASN A 326 12.35 -17.65 -3.40
C ASN A 326 13.72 -17.04 -3.74
N ILE A 327 13.76 -15.90 -4.45
CA ILE A 327 15.00 -15.16 -4.72
C ILE A 327 15.61 -14.70 -3.38
N ARG A 328 14.80 -14.05 -2.54
CA ARG A 328 15.22 -13.56 -1.23
C ARG A 328 15.79 -14.66 -0.34
N LYS A 329 15.10 -15.80 -0.22
CA LYS A 329 15.56 -16.94 0.58
C LYS A 329 16.90 -17.51 0.10
N ARG A 330 17.15 -17.44 -1.19
CA ARG A 330 18.40 -17.94 -1.80
C ARG A 330 19.57 -16.96 -1.61
N LEU A 331 19.34 -15.66 -1.79
CA LEU A 331 20.41 -14.64 -1.82
C LEU A 331 20.61 -13.94 -0.48
N SER A 332 19.52 -13.60 0.22
CA SER A 332 19.55 -12.85 1.48
C SER A 332 18.44 -13.31 2.45
N PRO A 333 18.57 -14.52 3.04
CA PRO A 333 17.50 -15.15 3.82
C PRO A 333 17.09 -14.39 5.10
N LYS A 334 17.92 -13.45 5.58
CA LYS A 334 17.65 -12.63 6.75
C LYS A 334 16.90 -11.34 6.42
N THR A 335 16.94 -10.90 5.16
CA THR A 335 16.21 -9.72 4.70
C THR A 335 14.70 -9.94 4.83
N LYS A 336 14.00 -8.98 5.40
CA LYS A 336 12.55 -8.98 5.55
C LYS A 336 11.87 -8.42 4.31
N THR A 337 10.54 -8.57 4.23
CA THR A 337 9.76 -8.06 3.11
C THR A 337 8.67 -7.12 3.59
N ASP A 338 8.58 -5.95 2.97
CA ASP A 338 7.49 -5.00 3.09
C ASP A 338 6.70 -4.91 1.77
N LEU A 339 5.40 -5.04 1.86
CA LEU A 339 4.48 -4.68 0.78
C LEU A 339 3.83 -3.36 1.19
N ASP A 340 4.55 -2.29 0.96
CA ASP A 340 4.29 -0.97 1.53
C ASP A 340 3.21 -0.17 0.78
N GLU A 341 2.84 -0.63 -0.43
CA GLU A 341 1.74 -0.06 -1.21
C GLU A 341 0.82 -1.16 -1.76
N LEU A 342 -0.22 -1.49 -0.98
CA LEU A 342 -1.29 -2.37 -1.43
C LEU A 342 -2.58 -1.57 -1.63
N GLY A 343 -3.17 -1.64 -2.81
CA GLY A 343 -4.39 -0.87 -3.05
C GLY A 343 -5.02 -1.09 -4.40
N VAL A 344 -5.77 -0.09 -4.83
CA VAL A 344 -6.45 -0.03 -6.12
C VAL A 344 -6.19 1.33 -6.76
N ILE A 345 -5.88 1.36 -8.05
CA ILE A 345 -5.87 2.57 -8.87
C ILE A 345 -6.95 2.42 -9.94
N LEU A 346 -7.96 3.28 -9.89
CA LEU A 346 -9.01 3.30 -10.90
C LEU A 346 -8.56 4.02 -12.16
N PRO A 347 -9.01 3.61 -13.36
CA PRO A 347 -8.58 4.19 -14.64
C PRO A 347 -8.94 5.67 -14.80
N THR A 348 -9.82 6.18 -13.96
CA THR A 348 -10.28 7.59 -13.95
C THR A 348 -9.47 8.48 -13.02
N ASP A 349 -8.59 7.91 -12.20
CA ASP A 349 -7.87 8.64 -11.16
C ASP A 349 -7.02 9.81 -11.68
N ASN A 350 -6.44 9.65 -12.86
CA ASN A 350 -5.55 10.66 -13.47
C ASN A 350 -6.24 11.57 -14.49
N THR A 351 -7.55 11.43 -14.69
CA THR A 351 -8.29 12.33 -15.58
C THR A 351 -8.81 13.52 -14.78
N ALA A 352 -8.10 14.63 -14.86
CA ALA A 352 -8.30 15.86 -14.07
C ALA A 352 -9.69 16.52 -14.17
N ALA A 353 -10.59 16.04 -15.03
CA ALA A 353 -11.87 16.68 -15.29
C ALA A 353 -12.94 16.34 -14.24
N ASP A 354 -12.94 15.16 -13.67
CA ASP A 354 -14.06 14.66 -12.86
C ASP A 354 -13.60 14.34 -11.44
N LYS A 355 -13.71 15.33 -10.55
CA LYS A 355 -13.49 15.19 -9.09
C LYS A 355 -14.61 14.40 -8.42
N VAL A 356 -15.14 13.37 -9.08
CA VAL A 356 -16.23 12.55 -8.53
C VAL A 356 -15.63 11.46 -7.65
N PRO A 357 -16.03 11.38 -6.37
CA PRO A 357 -15.60 10.27 -5.52
C PRO A 357 -16.00 8.93 -6.13
N PRO A 358 -15.19 7.86 -5.95
CA PRO A 358 -15.62 6.51 -6.27
C PRO A 358 -16.97 6.19 -5.60
N PRO A 359 -17.79 5.28 -6.16
CA PRO A 359 -19.02 4.82 -5.52
C PRO A 359 -18.77 4.34 -4.08
N ALA A 360 -19.70 4.56 -3.15
CA ALA A 360 -19.51 4.18 -1.75
C ALA A 360 -19.11 2.70 -1.56
N ALA A 361 -19.75 1.78 -2.28
CA ALA A 361 -19.44 0.35 -2.26
C ALA A 361 -18.01 0.01 -2.69
N TYR A 362 -17.33 0.88 -3.46
CA TYR A 362 -15.93 0.72 -3.83
C TYR A 362 -15.01 0.65 -2.61
N TYR A 363 -15.24 1.49 -1.59
CA TYR A 363 -14.38 1.51 -0.41
C TYR A 363 -14.50 0.22 0.42
N ASN A 364 -15.70 -0.40 0.44
CA ASN A 364 -15.88 -1.71 1.06
C ASN A 364 -15.21 -2.82 0.23
N LEU A 365 -15.34 -2.79 -1.10
CA LEU A 365 -14.65 -3.73 -1.99
C LEU A 365 -13.13 -3.64 -1.84
N ALA A 366 -12.55 -2.42 -1.82
CA ALA A 366 -11.12 -2.22 -1.62
C ALA A 366 -10.67 -2.66 -0.21
N GLY A 367 -11.47 -2.43 0.83
CA GLY A 367 -11.21 -2.95 2.17
C GLY A 367 -11.26 -4.48 2.22
N SER A 368 -12.22 -5.12 1.53
CA SER A 368 -12.27 -6.58 1.40
C SER A 368 -11.05 -7.14 0.67
N LEU A 369 -10.57 -6.45 -0.38
CA LEU A 369 -9.32 -6.80 -1.07
C LEU A 369 -8.11 -6.74 -0.12
N TYR A 370 -8.01 -5.68 0.70
CA TYR A 370 -6.93 -5.59 1.67
C TYR A 370 -7.00 -6.72 2.71
N ALA A 371 -8.18 -7.04 3.24
CA ALA A 371 -8.38 -8.16 4.17
C ALA A 371 -7.99 -9.51 3.55
N TYR A 372 -8.36 -9.73 2.28
CA TYR A 372 -7.95 -10.89 1.51
C TYR A 372 -6.42 -10.98 1.39
N LEU A 373 -5.78 -9.90 0.95
CA LEU A 373 -4.31 -9.83 0.82
C LEU A 373 -3.63 -10.05 2.17
N TYR A 374 -4.13 -9.44 3.25
CA TYR A 374 -3.57 -9.63 4.59
C TYR A 374 -3.57 -11.11 5.01
N ILE A 375 -4.67 -11.84 4.77
CA ILE A 375 -4.75 -13.29 5.05
C ILE A 375 -3.70 -14.05 4.24
N GLN A 376 -3.64 -13.81 2.92
CA GLN A 376 -2.75 -14.55 2.03
C GLN A 376 -1.27 -14.26 2.32
N LEU A 377 -0.94 -12.99 2.57
CA LEU A 377 0.42 -12.55 2.88
C LEU A 377 0.89 -13.03 4.26
N SER A 378 -0.03 -13.14 5.22
CA SER A 378 0.26 -13.76 6.53
C SER A 378 0.61 -15.24 6.37
N ARG A 379 -0.11 -15.96 5.49
CA ARG A 379 0.23 -17.36 5.14
C ARG A 379 1.59 -17.48 4.46
N LEU A 380 1.99 -16.47 3.68
CA LEU A 380 3.28 -16.38 2.99
C LEU A 380 4.41 -15.84 3.88
N GLN A 381 4.12 -15.44 5.13
CA GLN A 381 5.12 -14.96 6.08
C GLN A 381 5.77 -13.64 5.68
N ILE A 382 5.01 -12.75 5.04
CA ILE A 382 5.43 -11.38 4.77
C ILE A 382 5.47 -10.59 6.08
N ASP A 383 6.49 -9.77 6.27
CA ASP A 383 6.73 -9.09 7.55
C ASP A 383 5.84 -7.85 7.72
N LEU A 384 5.73 -6.98 6.69
CA LEU A 384 4.90 -5.79 6.71
C LEU A 384 3.88 -5.81 5.57
N VAL A 385 2.64 -5.41 5.86
CA VAL A 385 1.51 -5.43 4.92
C VAL A 385 0.83 -4.06 4.95
N GLY A 386 1.28 -3.17 4.08
CA GLY A 386 0.93 -1.76 4.06
C GLY A 386 -0.18 -1.41 3.09
N GLU A 387 -1.26 -0.81 3.59
CA GLU A 387 -2.33 -0.30 2.74
C GLU A 387 -1.99 1.10 2.19
N SER A 388 -2.12 1.33 0.91
CA SER A 388 -1.95 2.62 0.26
C SER A 388 -3.30 3.29 0.06
N GLN A 389 -3.45 4.52 0.44
CA GLN A 389 -2.70 5.44 1.27
C GLN A 389 -3.68 6.28 2.11
N LEU A 390 -3.20 6.94 3.17
CA LEU A 390 -4.07 7.71 4.06
C LEU A 390 -4.88 8.77 3.32
N VAL A 391 -4.22 9.61 2.51
CA VAL A 391 -4.87 10.68 1.76
C VAL A 391 -4.45 10.61 0.30
N GLY A 392 -5.41 10.26 -0.57
CA GLY A 392 -5.31 10.49 -2.01
C GLY A 392 -5.63 11.96 -2.32
N TYR A 393 -5.06 12.47 -3.40
CA TYR A 393 -5.37 13.81 -3.84
C TYR A 393 -6.67 13.81 -4.67
N PRO A 394 -7.64 14.71 -4.45
CA PRO A 394 -8.90 14.68 -5.19
C PRO A 394 -8.79 14.79 -6.71
N THR A 395 -7.66 15.29 -7.22
CA THR A 395 -7.36 15.36 -8.66
C THR A 395 -6.36 14.32 -9.12
N GLN A 396 -5.89 13.46 -8.20
CA GLN A 396 -4.83 12.49 -8.44
C GLN A 396 -5.00 11.32 -7.50
N TYR A 397 -5.23 10.13 -8.06
CA TYR A 397 -5.41 8.90 -7.29
C TYR A 397 -6.45 8.99 -6.15
N PRO A 398 -7.66 9.53 -6.40
CA PRO A 398 -8.68 9.61 -5.36
C PRO A 398 -9.10 8.23 -4.83
N SER A 399 -8.96 7.18 -5.62
CA SER A 399 -9.32 5.81 -5.24
C SER A 399 -8.42 5.22 -4.15
N VAL A 400 -7.17 5.68 -4.01
CA VAL A 400 -6.27 5.16 -2.97
C VAL A 400 -6.53 5.76 -1.60
N SER A 401 -7.34 6.83 -1.49
CA SER A 401 -7.56 7.53 -0.22
C SER A 401 -8.32 6.69 0.80
N MET A 402 -7.81 6.62 2.03
CA MET A 402 -8.51 6.08 3.21
C MET A 402 -9.28 7.16 3.98
N MET A 403 -9.06 8.45 3.64
CA MET A 403 -9.85 9.57 4.18
C MET A 403 -10.83 10.06 3.13
N ASN A 404 -12.07 10.28 3.55
CA ASN A 404 -13.10 10.89 2.72
C ASN A 404 -12.91 12.41 2.75
N TRP A 405 -12.46 12.99 1.64
CA TRP A 405 -12.18 14.44 1.54
C TRP A 405 -13.43 15.33 1.49
N THR A 406 -14.61 14.74 1.38
CA THR A 406 -15.87 15.54 1.39
C THR A 406 -16.38 15.82 2.79
N ASN A 407 -16.04 14.95 3.76
CA ASN A 407 -16.50 15.06 5.15
C ASN A 407 -15.38 14.97 6.19
N ASN A 408 -14.11 14.80 5.74
CA ASN A 408 -12.91 14.67 6.56
C ASN A 408 -12.94 13.48 7.54
N LYS A 409 -13.69 12.41 7.22
CA LYS A 409 -13.74 11.18 8.03
C LYS A 409 -12.93 10.05 7.37
N PRO A 410 -12.42 9.09 8.17
CA PRO A 410 -11.94 7.82 7.64
C PRO A 410 -13.06 7.06 6.93
N ASN A 411 -12.76 6.44 5.79
CA ASN A 411 -13.70 5.62 5.02
C ASN A 411 -13.59 4.12 5.38
N PRO A 412 -14.39 3.22 4.79
CA PRO A 412 -14.35 1.79 5.11
C PRO A 412 -12.99 1.13 5.00
N ARG A 413 -12.09 1.56 4.10
CA ARG A 413 -10.73 1.01 4.00
C ARG A 413 -9.93 1.21 5.29
N PHE A 414 -9.96 2.42 5.83
CA PHE A 414 -9.33 2.73 7.13
C PHE A 414 -9.90 1.87 8.26
N TRP A 415 -11.21 1.70 8.29
CA TRP A 415 -11.87 0.93 9.35
C TRP A 415 -11.58 -0.57 9.26
N VAL A 416 -11.42 -1.11 8.06
CA VAL A 416 -10.94 -2.50 7.85
C VAL A 416 -9.52 -2.65 8.33
N LEU A 417 -8.60 -1.76 7.95
CA LEU A 417 -7.22 -1.77 8.44
C LEU A 417 -7.20 -1.72 9.98
N LYS A 418 -7.98 -0.82 10.60
CA LYS A 418 -8.06 -0.69 12.06
C LYS A 418 -8.62 -1.95 12.72
N LEU A 419 -9.63 -2.58 12.14
CA LEU A 419 -10.21 -3.83 12.61
C LEU A 419 -9.16 -4.95 12.59
N ILE A 420 -8.42 -5.10 11.51
CA ILE A 420 -7.35 -6.09 11.35
C ILE A 420 -6.21 -5.81 12.33
N LYS A 421 -5.70 -4.57 12.37
CA LYS A 421 -4.59 -4.14 13.24
C LYS A 421 -4.90 -4.36 14.72
N ASN A 422 -6.13 -4.13 15.15
CA ASN A 422 -6.53 -4.33 16.55
C ASN A 422 -6.78 -5.80 16.89
N SER A 423 -6.89 -6.67 15.90
CA SER A 423 -7.26 -8.07 16.08
C SER A 423 -6.10 -9.04 15.92
N PHE A 424 -5.13 -8.73 15.05
CA PHE A 424 -4.08 -9.67 14.64
C PHE A 424 -2.70 -9.01 14.67
N HIS A 425 -1.69 -9.79 15.11
CA HIS A 425 -0.33 -9.30 15.32
C HIS A 425 0.72 -10.36 14.91
N PRO A 426 1.96 -9.95 14.71
CA PRO A 426 3.07 -10.90 14.65
C PRO A 426 3.09 -11.78 15.90
N GLY A 427 3.30 -13.09 15.70
CA GLY A 427 3.26 -14.09 16.76
C GLY A 427 1.93 -14.84 16.89
N ASP A 428 0.84 -14.37 16.26
CA ASP A 428 -0.41 -15.10 16.22
C ASP A 428 -0.28 -16.37 15.37
N SER A 429 -0.88 -17.48 15.85
CA SER A 429 -0.86 -18.75 15.13
C SER A 429 -2.03 -18.84 14.16
N LEU A 430 -1.74 -18.91 12.86
CA LEU A 430 -2.73 -19.29 11.86
C LEU A 430 -3.00 -20.79 12.00
N VAL A 431 -4.26 -21.17 12.08
CA VAL A 431 -4.66 -22.57 12.21
C VAL A 431 -5.37 -23.07 10.96
N ASP A 432 -5.40 -24.38 10.80
CA ASP A 432 -6.04 -25.04 9.65
C ASP A 432 -7.53 -24.64 9.60
N THR A 433 -7.90 -23.97 8.52
CA THR A 433 -9.22 -23.35 8.33
C THR A 433 -9.73 -23.70 6.94
N ASN A 434 -10.92 -24.26 6.88
CA ASN A 434 -11.55 -24.62 5.61
C ASN A 434 -12.99 -24.10 5.54
N LEU A 435 -13.31 -23.48 4.43
CA LEU A 435 -14.66 -23.03 4.12
C LEU A 435 -15.24 -23.92 3.00
N GLY A 436 -16.24 -24.70 3.34
CA GLY A 436 -16.91 -25.61 2.42
C GLY A 436 -18.27 -25.10 1.98
N GLY A 437 -18.74 -25.62 0.84
CA GLY A 437 -20.03 -25.28 0.23
C GLY A 437 -19.89 -24.68 -1.16
N SER A 438 -21.01 -24.61 -1.90
CA SER A 438 -21.04 -23.95 -3.20
C SER A 438 -20.83 -22.45 -3.04
N GLY A 439 -19.88 -21.86 -3.78
CA GLY A 439 -19.50 -20.46 -3.64
C GLY A 439 -18.51 -20.19 -2.51
N SER A 440 -17.86 -21.22 -1.93
CA SER A 440 -16.83 -21.02 -0.90
C SER A 440 -15.66 -20.14 -1.36
N GLY A 441 -15.38 -20.09 -2.67
CA GLY A 441 -14.40 -19.16 -3.25
C GLY A 441 -14.79 -17.67 -3.19
N ASP A 442 -16.03 -17.35 -2.83
CA ASP A 442 -16.53 -15.97 -2.73
C ASP A 442 -16.25 -15.32 -1.38
N VAL A 443 -15.86 -16.12 -0.38
CA VAL A 443 -15.44 -15.64 0.94
C VAL A 443 -14.02 -16.15 1.22
N GLU A 444 -13.16 -15.28 1.73
CA GLU A 444 -11.88 -15.70 2.31
C GLU A 444 -12.04 -15.82 3.83
N ALA A 445 -11.45 -16.86 4.41
CA ALA A 445 -11.51 -17.12 5.84
C ALA A 445 -10.15 -17.60 6.38
N GLN A 446 -9.74 -17.06 7.53
CA GLN A 446 -8.57 -17.52 8.27
C GLN A 446 -8.82 -17.44 9.77
N ALA A 447 -8.61 -18.53 10.46
CA ALA A 447 -8.65 -18.59 11.92
C ALA A 447 -7.26 -18.40 12.53
N PHE A 448 -7.22 -17.70 13.65
CA PHE A 448 -6.04 -17.38 14.41
C PHE A 448 -6.20 -17.73 15.88
N VAL A 449 -5.17 -18.27 16.49
CA VAL A 449 -5.02 -18.32 17.95
C VAL A 449 -4.11 -17.16 18.35
N THR A 450 -4.66 -16.25 19.13
CA THR A 450 -4.02 -15.01 19.57
C THR A 450 -3.86 -15.00 21.10
N PRO A 451 -3.02 -14.13 21.70
CA PRO A 451 -2.93 -13.99 23.16
C PRO A 451 -4.27 -13.62 23.82
N THR A 452 -5.21 -13.03 23.08
CA THR A 452 -6.52 -12.58 23.57
C THR A 452 -7.66 -13.56 23.27
N GLY A 453 -7.36 -14.73 22.66
CA GLY A 453 -8.36 -15.74 22.35
C GLY A 453 -8.32 -16.22 20.90
N ARG A 454 -9.34 -16.94 20.52
CA ARG A 454 -9.55 -17.49 19.18
C ARG A 454 -10.29 -16.49 18.32
N LYS A 455 -9.82 -16.24 17.11
CA LYS A 455 -10.43 -15.27 16.19
C LYS A 455 -10.46 -15.82 14.77
N VAL A 456 -11.44 -15.37 14.00
CA VAL A 456 -11.53 -15.63 12.56
C VAL A 456 -11.69 -14.31 11.82
N LEU A 457 -10.85 -14.07 10.82
CA LEU A 457 -11.05 -13.02 9.84
C LEU A 457 -11.82 -13.59 8.65
N LEU A 458 -12.92 -12.94 8.29
CA LEU A 458 -13.77 -13.26 7.15
C LEU A 458 -13.84 -12.05 6.21
N ALA A 459 -13.67 -12.27 4.91
CA ALA A 459 -13.81 -11.24 3.89
C ALA A 459 -14.76 -11.72 2.78
N ASN A 460 -15.91 -11.09 2.64
CA ASN A 460 -16.82 -11.31 1.53
C ASN A 460 -16.29 -10.55 0.28
N LYS A 461 -15.98 -11.29 -0.78
CA LYS A 461 -15.41 -10.76 -2.02
C LYS A 461 -16.47 -10.35 -3.06
N ARG A 462 -17.77 -10.43 -2.70
CA ARG A 462 -18.89 -10.29 -3.66
C ARG A 462 -19.86 -9.19 -3.27
N ASP A 463 -20.59 -8.72 -4.27
CA ASP A 463 -21.61 -7.68 -4.19
C ASP A 463 -22.98 -8.19 -3.68
N HIS A 464 -23.02 -9.36 -3.07
CA HIS A 464 -24.20 -9.95 -2.46
C HIS A 464 -23.88 -10.53 -1.08
N ALA A 465 -24.93 -10.65 -0.27
CA ALA A 465 -24.78 -11.20 1.07
C ALA A 465 -24.55 -12.70 1.04
N ILE A 466 -23.65 -13.18 1.90
CA ILE A 466 -23.31 -14.61 2.04
C ILE A 466 -23.44 -15.02 3.51
N GLU A 467 -24.10 -16.15 3.77
CA GLU A 467 -24.21 -16.71 5.11
C GLU A 467 -23.11 -17.75 5.35
N VAL A 468 -22.45 -17.65 6.50
CA VAL A 468 -21.41 -18.59 6.93
C VAL A 468 -21.81 -19.18 8.27
N LYS A 469 -21.89 -20.51 8.33
CA LYS A 469 -22.08 -21.24 9.58
C LYS A 469 -20.74 -21.40 10.31
N LEU A 470 -20.74 -20.94 11.56
CA LEU A 470 -19.56 -20.94 12.43
C LEU A 470 -19.62 -22.12 13.40
N PRO A 471 -18.50 -22.79 13.70
CA PRO A 471 -18.45 -23.78 14.77
C PRO A 471 -18.57 -23.07 16.14
N ASP A 472 -19.25 -23.73 17.11
CA ASP A 472 -19.33 -23.30 18.51
C ASP A 472 -19.71 -21.81 18.73
N ALA A 473 -20.60 -21.28 17.89
CA ALA A 473 -20.90 -19.88 17.81
C ALA A 473 -21.67 -19.28 19.01
N GLN A 474 -22.15 -20.11 19.95
CA GLN A 474 -22.97 -19.63 21.10
C GLN A 474 -22.23 -18.63 22.01
N LYS A 475 -20.89 -18.64 21.98
CA LYS A 475 -20.04 -17.76 22.79
C LYS A 475 -19.28 -16.73 21.93
N ALA A 476 -19.53 -16.72 20.65
CA ALA A 476 -18.81 -15.85 19.74
C ALA A 476 -19.47 -14.48 19.61
N SER A 477 -18.64 -13.47 19.39
CA SER A 477 -19.04 -12.10 19.04
C SER A 477 -18.38 -11.70 17.72
N ALA A 478 -18.99 -10.79 16.97
CA ALA A 478 -18.46 -10.33 15.70
C ALA A 478 -18.43 -8.80 15.61
N LEU A 479 -17.32 -8.27 15.09
CA LEU A 479 -17.15 -6.88 14.66
C LEU A 479 -17.06 -6.87 13.14
N THR A 480 -17.80 -6.00 12.48
CA THR A 480 -17.92 -5.97 11.03
C THR A 480 -17.82 -4.53 10.50
N VAL A 481 -17.08 -4.37 9.40
CA VAL A 481 -17.13 -3.21 8.52
C VAL A 481 -17.82 -3.64 7.24
N ASP A 482 -18.90 -2.98 6.88
CA ASP A 482 -19.70 -3.25 5.69
C ASP A 482 -20.33 -1.95 5.16
N GLU A 483 -21.15 -2.02 4.12
CA GLU A 483 -21.80 -0.86 3.53
C GLU A 483 -22.67 -0.09 4.56
N SER A 484 -23.25 -0.78 5.54
CA SER A 484 -24.09 -0.15 6.57
C SER A 484 -23.29 0.64 7.61
N THR A 485 -22.00 0.42 7.73
CA THR A 485 -21.12 1.23 8.60
C THR A 485 -20.77 2.57 7.97
N GLY A 486 -20.77 2.67 6.63
CA GLY A 486 -20.32 3.88 5.95
C GLY A 486 -18.93 4.33 6.43
N ASP A 487 -18.80 5.62 6.76
CA ASP A 487 -17.55 6.22 7.28
C ASP A 487 -17.40 6.08 8.82
N GLU A 488 -18.06 5.12 9.45
CA GLU A 488 -18.02 4.91 10.90
C GLU A 488 -17.25 3.61 11.26
N PRO A 489 -16.79 3.46 12.51
CA PRO A 489 -16.08 2.28 12.96
C PRO A 489 -16.86 0.96 12.79
N ALA A 490 -16.12 -0.16 12.85
CA ALA A 490 -16.72 -1.49 12.86
C ALA A 490 -17.83 -1.61 13.91
N ARG A 491 -18.94 -2.22 13.52
CA ARG A 491 -20.12 -2.43 14.37
C ARG A 491 -20.19 -3.85 14.90
N ASN A 492 -20.84 -4.03 16.06
CA ASN A 492 -21.18 -5.35 16.54
C ASN A 492 -22.27 -5.99 15.67
N VAL A 493 -22.05 -7.22 15.25
CA VAL A 493 -23.02 -8.03 14.51
C VAL A 493 -23.46 -9.20 15.36
N LYS A 494 -24.78 -9.38 15.44
CA LYS A 494 -25.35 -10.52 16.14
C LYS A 494 -25.29 -11.77 15.30
N LEU A 495 -24.77 -12.84 15.88
CA LEU A 495 -24.84 -14.17 15.30
C LEU A 495 -26.24 -14.76 15.54
N THR A 496 -26.84 -15.35 14.52
CA THR A 496 -28.17 -15.95 14.60
C THR A 496 -28.05 -17.46 14.32
N ASP A 497 -28.43 -18.30 15.28
CA ASP A 497 -28.41 -19.75 15.15
C ASP A 497 -27.05 -20.36 14.72
N GLY A 498 -25.97 -19.66 15.06
CA GLY A 498 -24.60 -20.07 14.68
C GLY A 498 -24.16 -19.59 13.30
N TYR A 499 -24.90 -18.67 12.70
CA TYR A 499 -24.56 -18.08 11.42
C TYR A 499 -24.13 -16.62 11.55
N ILE A 500 -23.18 -16.22 10.74
CA ILE A 500 -22.90 -14.82 10.42
C ILE A 500 -23.36 -14.55 8.99
N ARG A 501 -24.09 -13.46 8.81
CA ARG A 501 -24.44 -12.91 7.51
C ARG A 501 -23.43 -11.83 7.17
N LEU A 502 -22.64 -12.06 6.12
CA LEU A 502 -21.68 -11.12 5.53
C LEU A 502 -22.40 -10.33 4.44
N GLU A 503 -22.68 -9.07 4.66
CA GLU A 503 -23.23 -8.18 3.65
C GLU A 503 -22.23 -7.97 2.47
N PRO A 504 -22.62 -7.35 1.35
CA PRO A 504 -21.72 -7.09 0.24
C PRO A 504 -20.37 -6.52 0.70
N PHE A 505 -19.26 -7.15 0.27
CA PHE A 505 -17.89 -6.75 0.59
C PHE A 505 -17.57 -6.60 2.10
N ALA A 506 -18.38 -7.21 2.96
CA ALA A 506 -18.15 -7.13 4.41
C ALA A 506 -16.83 -7.76 4.82
N VAL A 507 -16.14 -7.12 5.77
CA VAL A 507 -15.01 -7.69 6.50
C VAL A 507 -15.40 -7.83 7.96
N SER A 508 -15.26 -9.04 8.49
CA SER A 508 -15.69 -9.38 9.85
C SER A 508 -14.59 -10.08 10.63
N VAL A 509 -14.45 -9.71 11.90
CA VAL A 509 -13.66 -10.49 12.88
C VAL A 509 -14.62 -11.10 13.88
N VAL A 510 -14.63 -12.43 13.90
CA VAL A 510 -15.37 -13.23 14.90
C VAL A 510 -14.40 -13.65 15.99
N SER A 511 -14.82 -13.49 17.27
CA SER A 511 -13.99 -13.79 18.46
C SER A 511 -14.74 -14.72 19.40
N TRP A 512 -14.04 -15.73 19.96
CA TRP A 512 -14.53 -16.70 20.98
C TRP A 512 -13.88 -16.49 22.33
#